data_8603f14959f161825116ada2c30867bd
#
_entry.id   8603f14959f161825116ada2c30867bd
#
_cell.length_a   1.000
_cell.length_b   1.000
_cell.length_c   1.000
_cell.angle_alpha   90.00
_cell.angle_beta   90.00
_cell.angle_gamma   90.00
#
_symmetry.space_group_name_H-M   'P 1'
#
loop_
_entity.id
_entity.type
_entity.pdbx_description
1 polymer ?
#
loop_
_entity_poly.entity_id
_entity_poly.type
_entity_poly.pdbx_seq_one_letter_code
_entity_poly.pdbx_strand_id
1 'polypeptide(L)'
;MVCSHEWVEGVIDYYHFTGDERGLETAISIGDNILRLLDTPMYAKPGEANARETGWALRALVALYVETRDEKWLAKCEWIIDSFKIWEEEYGNWLAPYTDNTLIRVGFMISVAAGSVMRYYRVFPREDIKQMLIRAIDDIVENCTLDNGLFYYKELPSLSRNGNNTLLLESLAIAYELTGDKKYLEYGFKTFETNINNTGRAGVGSKKVIDDAVIVSGDSTKGFAQSFIPLVTYYNHF
;
A
#
# COMPACT_ATOMS: atom_id res chain seq x y z
N MET A 1 -2.94 -7.46 18.28
CA MET A 1 -1.70 -7.29 17.49
C MET A 1 -2.12 -7.40 16.03
N VAL A 2 -1.61 -6.56 15.15
CA VAL A 2 -2.00 -6.48 13.74
C VAL A 2 -0.80 -6.76 12.85
N CYS A 3 -1.03 -7.14 11.60
CA CYS A 3 0.03 -7.44 10.63
C CYS A 3 0.81 -6.20 10.13
N SER A 4 0.72 -5.08 10.84
CA SER A 4 1.48 -3.87 10.52
C SER A 4 2.98 -4.12 10.60
N HIS A 5 3.68 -3.77 9.51
CA HIS A 5 5.14 -3.82 9.48
C HIS A 5 5.75 -5.24 9.57
N GLU A 6 4.97 -6.26 9.28
CA GLU A 6 5.43 -7.65 9.13
C GLU A 6 6.00 -7.84 7.71
N TRP A 7 7.17 -7.27 7.45
CA TRP A 7 7.78 -7.28 6.12
C TRP A 7 8.82 -8.38 5.98
N VAL A 8 8.76 -9.14 4.91
CA VAL A 8 9.69 -10.25 4.63
C VAL A 8 10.58 -9.99 3.42
N GLU A 9 10.18 -9.12 2.49
CA GLU A 9 10.88 -8.90 1.22
C GLU A 9 12.37 -8.57 1.43
N GLY A 10 12.69 -7.57 2.28
CA GLY A 10 14.07 -7.20 2.54
C GLY A 10 14.90 -8.28 3.27
N VAL A 11 14.23 -9.17 4.01
CA VAL A 11 14.88 -10.31 4.68
C VAL A 11 15.17 -11.43 3.67
N ILE A 12 14.26 -11.64 2.72
CA ILE A 12 14.49 -12.54 1.57
C ILE A 12 15.60 -12.00 0.67
N ASP A 13 15.61 -10.70 0.38
CA ASP A 13 16.69 -10.06 -0.38
C ASP A 13 18.05 -10.27 0.32
N TYR A 14 18.10 -10.11 1.64
CA TYR A 14 19.30 -10.40 2.41
C TYR A 14 19.80 -11.84 2.21
N TYR A 15 18.89 -12.82 2.25
CA TYR A 15 19.22 -14.22 1.94
C TYR A 15 19.82 -14.35 0.54
N HIS A 16 19.20 -13.75 -0.48
CA HIS A 16 19.71 -13.83 -1.86
C HIS A 16 21.07 -13.17 -2.06
N PHE A 17 21.33 -12.05 -1.38
CA PHE A 17 22.60 -11.34 -1.51
C PHE A 17 23.75 -12.00 -0.73
N THR A 18 23.46 -12.66 0.36
CA THR A 18 24.51 -13.17 1.28
C THR A 18 24.63 -14.68 1.30
N GLY A 19 23.59 -15.42 0.88
CA GLY A 19 23.50 -16.87 1.06
C GLY A 19 23.29 -17.29 2.52
N ASP A 20 22.98 -16.33 3.43
CA ASP A 20 22.74 -16.63 4.84
C ASP A 20 21.30 -17.13 5.04
N GLU A 21 21.18 -18.44 5.27
CA GLU A 21 19.88 -19.11 5.42
C GLU A 21 19.04 -18.56 6.58
N ARG A 22 19.67 -17.91 7.59
CA ARG A 22 18.93 -17.25 8.68
C ARG A 22 17.97 -16.17 8.16
N GLY A 23 18.27 -15.56 6.99
CA GLY A 23 17.37 -14.65 6.32
C GLY A 23 16.07 -15.32 5.94
N LEU A 24 16.14 -16.44 5.23
CA LEU A 24 14.95 -17.20 4.81
C LEU A 24 14.19 -17.79 6.01
N GLU A 25 14.89 -18.37 6.98
CA GLU A 25 14.27 -18.88 8.22
C GLU A 25 13.51 -17.78 8.98
N THR A 26 14.08 -16.57 9.05
CA THR A 26 13.44 -15.40 9.67
C THR A 26 12.20 -14.99 8.89
N ALA A 27 12.27 -14.94 7.56
CA ALA A 27 11.12 -14.59 6.71
C ALA A 27 9.96 -15.60 6.90
N ILE A 28 10.27 -16.90 6.95
CA ILE A 28 9.29 -17.96 7.21
C ILE A 28 8.66 -17.80 8.60
N SER A 29 9.47 -17.52 9.62
CA SER A 29 8.97 -17.29 10.99
C SER A 29 8.03 -16.09 11.08
N ILE A 30 8.34 -15.00 10.36
CA ILE A 30 7.44 -13.84 10.23
C ILE A 30 6.13 -14.27 9.53
N GLY A 31 6.21 -15.04 8.46
CA GLY A 31 5.04 -15.57 7.76
C GLY A 31 4.14 -16.43 8.66
N ASP A 32 4.71 -17.32 9.44
CA ASP A 32 3.96 -18.14 10.40
C ASP A 32 3.27 -17.28 11.48
N ASN A 33 3.92 -16.18 11.91
CA ASN A 33 3.29 -15.19 12.78
C ASN A 33 2.11 -14.49 12.09
N ILE A 34 2.25 -14.10 10.82
CA ILE A 34 1.16 -13.52 10.03
C ILE A 34 -0.03 -14.47 9.95
N LEU A 35 0.18 -15.76 9.62
CA LEU A 35 -0.90 -16.75 9.59
C LEU A 35 -1.66 -16.78 10.92
N ARG A 36 -0.93 -16.85 12.04
CA ARG A 36 -1.50 -16.84 13.38
C ARG A 36 -2.30 -15.58 13.69
N LEU A 37 -1.83 -14.40 13.22
CA LEU A 37 -2.53 -13.13 13.42
C LEU A 37 -3.82 -13.06 12.59
N LEU A 38 -3.79 -13.54 11.35
CA LEU A 38 -4.95 -13.57 10.46
C LEU A 38 -6.07 -14.50 10.95
N ASP A 39 -5.77 -15.46 11.80
CA ASP A 39 -6.76 -16.34 12.43
C ASP A 39 -7.40 -15.73 13.70
N THR A 40 -7.06 -14.49 14.04
CA THR A 40 -7.67 -13.78 15.18
C THR A 40 -9.00 -13.12 14.79
N PRO A 41 -9.89 -12.83 15.77
CA PRO A 41 -11.17 -12.16 15.51
C PRO A 41 -11.04 -10.81 14.75
N MET A 42 -9.91 -10.13 14.86
CA MET A 42 -9.66 -8.86 14.18
C MET A 42 -9.72 -8.95 12.64
N TYR A 43 -9.49 -10.15 12.09
CA TYR A 43 -9.53 -10.38 10.64
C TYR A 43 -10.74 -11.25 10.23
N ALA A 44 -11.63 -11.59 11.16
CA ALA A 44 -12.77 -12.47 10.90
C ALA A 44 -13.78 -11.87 9.92
N LYS A 45 -13.85 -10.54 9.86
CA LYS A 45 -14.73 -9.82 8.94
C LYS A 45 -13.97 -8.71 8.20
N PRO A 46 -14.30 -8.48 6.91
CA PRO A 46 -13.84 -7.32 6.19
C PRO A 46 -14.15 -6.02 6.96
N GLY A 47 -13.22 -5.08 7.01
CA GLY A 47 -13.40 -3.80 7.67
C GLY A 47 -13.11 -3.77 9.18
N GLU A 48 -12.96 -4.89 9.88
CA GLU A 48 -12.53 -4.90 11.29
C GLU A 48 -11.05 -4.49 11.43
N ALA A 49 -10.16 -5.08 10.63
CA ALA A 49 -8.83 -4.51 10.39
C ALA A 49 -8.90 -3.53 9.20
N ASN A 50 -8.02 -2.53 9.16
CA ASN A 50 -7.99 -1.64 8.00
C ASN A 50 -7.27 -2.31 6.80
N ALA A 51 -7.54 -1.79 5.59
CA ALA A 51 -7.04 -2.35 4.34
C ALA A 51 -5.50 -2.46 4.30
N ARG A 52 -4.79 -1.51 4.90
CA ARG A 52 -3.32 -1.51 4.99
C ARG A 52 -2.81 -2.75 5.74
N GLU A 53 -3.42 -3.10 6.87
CA GLU A 53 -2.99 -4.23 7.70
C GLU A 53 -3.15 -5.56 6.94
N THR A 54 -4.32 -5.73 6.32
CA THR A 54 -4.63 -6.91 5.49
C THR A 54 -3.76 -6.95 4.23
N GLY A 55 -3.52 -5.78 3.62
CA GLY A 55 -2.64 -5.65 2.46
C GLY A 55 -1.19 -6.04 2.77
N TRP A 56 -0.62 -5.59 3.89
CA TRP A 56 0.74 -5.98 4.25
C TRP A 56 0.89 -7.48 4.51
N ALA A 57 -0.10 -8.10 5.14
CA ALA A 57 -0.12 -9.55 5.26
C ALA A 57 -0.06 -10.24 3.88
N LEU A 58 -0.92 -9.80 2.94
CA LEU A 58 -0.91 -10.33 1.57
C LEU A 58 0.46 -10.18 0.91
N ARG A 59 1.06 -8.99 1.00
CA ARG A 59 2.36 -8.70 0.41
C ARG A 59 3.45 -9.66 0.91
N ALA A 60 3.52 -9.87 2.21
CA ALA A 60 4.48 -10.78 2.81
C ALA A 60 4.26 -12.25 2.39
N LEU A 61 3.00 -12.69 2.39
CA LEU A 61 2.66 -14.06 2.02
C LEU A 61 2.88 -14.34 0.54
N VAL A 62 2.63 -13.38 -0.34
CA VAL A 62 2.97 -13.50 -1.78
C VAL A 62 4.48 -13.66 -1.96
N ALA A 63 5.31 -12.86 -1.28
CA ALA A 63 6.76 -12.97 -1.36
C ALA A 63 7.25 -14.34 -0.88
N LEU A 64 6.70 -14.85 0.24
CA LEU A 64 7.01 -16.18 0.76
C LEU A 64 6.59 -17.30 -0.19
N TYR A 65 5.41 -17.18 -0.82
CA TYR A 65 4.99 -18.15 -1.82
C TYR A 65 5.91 -18.16 -3.05
N VAL A 66 6.28 -16.99 -3.54
CA VAL A 66 7.21 -16.90 -4.69
C VAL A 66 8.54 -17.53 -4.36
N GLU A 67 9.03 -17.34 -3.14
CA GLU A 67 10.31 -17.87 -2.69
C GLU A 67 10.29 -19.38 -2.43
N THR A 68 9.31 -19.84 -1.65
CA THR A 68 9.32 -21.21 -1.10
C THR A 68 8.44 -22.20 -1.86
N ARG A 69 7.46 -21.71 -2.63
CA ARG A 69 6.40 -22.51 -3.27
C ARG A 69 5.55 -23.34 -2.28
N ASP A 70 5.56 -22.97 -1.01
CA ASP A 70 4.72 -23.63 -0.01
C ASP A 70 3.27 -23.16 -0.13
N GLU A 71 2.37 -24.10 -0.41
CA GLU A 71 0.94 -23.87 -0.65
C GLU A 71 0.21 -23.25 0.56
N LYS A 72 0.75 -23.36 1.76
CA LYS A 72 0.14 -22.71 2.94
C LYS A 72 0.05 -21.18 2.79
N TRP A 73 1.06 -20.58 2.12
CA TRP A 73 1.07 -19.14 1.86
C TRP A 73 0.03 -18.76 0.81
N LEU A 74 -0.04 -19.53 -0.28
CA LEU A 74 -1.02 -19.29 -1.34
C LEU A 74 -2.45 -19.40 -0.84
N ALA A 75 -2.76 -20.44 -0.08
CA ALA A 75 -4.10 -20.64 0.48
C ALA A 75 -4.57 -19.43 1.30
N LYS A 76 -3.66 -18.82 2.08
CA LYS A 76 -4.00 -17.62 2.85
C LYS A 76 -4.03 -16.35 1.98
N CYS A 77 -3.23 -16.27 0.92
CA CYS A 77 -3.34 -15.19 -0.07
C CYS A 77 -4.73 -15.19 -0.74
N GLU A 78 -5.22 -16.35 -1.18
CA GLU A 78 -6.56 -16.49 -1.78
C GLU A 78 -7.65 -16.05 -0.79
N TRP A 79 -7.56 -16.47 0.45
CA TRP A 79 -8.48 -16.05 1.50
C TRP A 79 -8.49 -14.52 1.69
N ILE A 80 -7.33 -13.86 1.64
CA ILE A 80 -7.23 -12.40 1.73
C ILE A 80 -7.86 -11.74 0.50
N ILE A 81 -7.60 -12.25 -0.70
CA ILE A 81 -8.20 -11.73 -1.93
C ILE A 81 -9.72 -11.82 -1.88
N ASP A 82 -10.27 -12.94 -1.44
CA ASP A 82 -11.71 -13.10 -1.28
C ASP A 82 -12.27 -12.15 -0.21
N SER A 83 -11.54 -11.92 0.88
CA SER A 83 -11.90 -10.91 1.88
C SER A 83 -11.96 -9.49 1.29
N PHE A 84 -11.04 -9.12 0.42
CA PHE A 84 -11.08 -7.81 -0.27
C PHE A 84 -12.27 -7.69 -1.23
N LYS A 85 -12.66 -8.77 -1.91
CA LYS A 85 -13.86 -8.78 -2.77
C LYS A 85 -15.14 -8.57 -1.94
N ILE A 86 -15.29 -9.33 -0.84
CA ILE A 86 -16.43 -9.17 0.07
C ILE A 86 -16.46 -7.75 0.62
N TRP A 87 -15.32 -7.19 0.97
CA TRP A 87 -15.22 -5.82 1.48
C TRP A 87 -15.70 -4.79 0.47
N GLU A 88 -15.27 -4.93 -0.81
CA GLU A 88 -15.75 -4.09 -1.90
C GLU A 88 -17.27 -4.23 -2.12
N GLU A 89 -17.79 -5.45 -2.12
CA GLU A 89 -19.22 -5.74 -2.30
C GLU A 89 -20.08 -5.13 -1.18
N GLU A 90 -19.62 -5.21 0.08
CA GLU A 90 -20.38 -4.72 1.23
C GLU A 90 -20.33 -3.20 1.39
N TYR A 91 -19.20 -2.57 1.06
CA TYR A 91 -18.94 -1.16 1.41
C TYR A 91 -18.55 -0.27 0.23
N GLY A 92 -18.54 -0.81 -0.98
CA GLY A 92 -18.16 -0.09 -2.21
C GLY A 92 -16.67 0.13 -2.40
N ASN A 93 -15.87 0.01 -1.34
CA ASN A 93 -14.40 0.00 -1.36
C ASN A 93 -13.86 -0.52 0.00
N TRP A 94 -12.55 -0.57 0.17
CA TRP A 94 -11.87 -1.04 1.38
C TRP A 94 -11.81 0.05 2.46
N LEU A 95 -12.98 0.41 2.96
CA LEU A 95 -13.16 1.48 3.94
C LEU A 95 -12.65 1.06 5.33
N ALA A 96 -12.11 2.00 6.08
CA ALA A 96 -11.60 1.76 7.43
C ALA A 96 -12.66 2.02 8.50
N PRO A 97 -12.74 1.22 9.57
CA PRO A 97 -13.62 1.50 10.69
C PRO A 97 -13.18 2.79 11.39
N TYR A 98 -14.15 3.64 11.72
CA TYR A 98 -13.93 4.90 12.42
C TYR A 98 -14.68 4.96 13.75
N THR A 99 -15.93 4.53 13.77
CA THR A 99 -16.76 4.33 14.95
C THR A 99 -17.54 3.03 14.77
N ASP A 100 -18.30 2.62 15.78
CA ASP A 100 -19.09 1.38 15.73
C ASP A 100 -20.02 1.27 14.53
N ASN A 101 -20.44 2.43 13.97
CA ASN A 101 -21.38 2.49 12.85
C ASN A 101 -20.91 3.36 11.68
N THR A 102 -19.62 3.71 11.63
CA THR A 102 -19.08 4.60 10.60
C THR A 102 -17.81 4.03 10.00
N LEU A 103 -17.81 3.91 8.67
CA LEU A 103 -16.62 3.61 7.89
C LEU A 103 -16.19 4.86 7.13
N ILE A 104 -14.88 5.01 6.94
CA ILE A 104 -14.30 6.16 6.24
C ILE A 104 -13.27 5.72 5.21
N ARG A 105 -13.08 6.54 4.19
CA ARG A 105 -11.95 6.39 3.27
C ARG A 105 -10.67 6.89 3.92
N VAL A 106 -9.65 6.05 3.82
CA VAL A 106 -8.29 6.43 4.18
C VAL A 106 -7.42 6.12 2.95
N GLY A 107 -7.35 7.07 2.02
CA GLY A 107 -6.81 6.85 0.68
C GLY A 107 -5.45 6.16 0.67
N PHE A 108 -4.51 6.56 1.53
CA PHE A 108 -3.20 5.91 1.58
C PHE A 108 -3.25 4.45 2.06
N MET A 109 -4.22 4.08 2.90
CA MET A 109 -4.37 2.67 3.34
C MET A 109 -4.91 1.80 2.21
N ILE A 110 -5.86 2.34 1.43
CA ILE A 110 -6.37 1.69 0.23
C ILE A 110 -5.25 1.55 -0.80
N SER A 111 -4.44 2.58 -1.00
CA SER A 111 -3.29 2.54 -1.92
C SER A 111 -2.26 1.48 -1.53
N VAL A 112 -1.92 1.36 -0.25
CA VAL A 112 -1.03 0.30 0.25
C VAL A 112 -1.60 -1.10 -0.01
N ALA A 113 -2.91 -1.26 0.20
CA ALA A 113 -3.59 -2.51 -0.12
C ALA A 113 -3.57 -2.80 -1.62
N ALA A 114 -3.82 -1.79 -2.47
CA ALA A 114 -3.76 -1.91 -3.93
C ALA A 114 -2.36 -2.35 -4.40
N GLY A 115 -1.29 -1.76 -3.85
CA GLY A 115 0.08 -2.19 -4.11
C GLY A 115 0.33 -3.66 -3.74
N SER A 116 -0.28 -4.13 -2.66
CA SER A 116 -0.18 -5.54 -2.22
C SER A 116 -0.99 -6.49 -3.10
N VAL A 117 -2.22 -6.11 -3.45
CA VAL A 117 -3.07 -6.87 -4.38
C VAL A 117 -2.43 -6.93 -5.78
N MET A 118 -1.75 -5.85 -6.21
CA MET A 118 -1.02 -5.84 -7.48
C MET A 118 0.16 -6.84 -7.48
N ARG A 119 0.86 -7.04 -6.36
CA ARG A 119 1.88 -8.09 -6.24
C ARG A 119 1.30 -9.48 -6.42
N TYR A 120 0.15 -9.74 -5.82
CA TYR A 120 -0.58 -10.98 -6.03
C TYR A 120 -1.01 -11.14 -7.50
N TYR A 121 -1.60 -10.08 -8.10
CA TYR A 121 -2.02 -10.08 -9.50
C TYR A 121 -0.87 -10.38 -10.48
N ARG A 122 0.32 -9.88 -10.23
CA ARG A 122 1.50 -10.17 -11.08
C ARG A 122 1.92 -11.62 -11.05
N VAL A 123 1.60 -12.37 -10.00
CA VAL A 123 1.85 -13.83 -9.91
C VAL A 123 0.67 -14.60 -10.48
N PHE A 124 -0.55 -14.15 -10.22
CA PHE A 124 -1.80 -14.80 -10.64
C PHE A 124 -2.72 -13.77 -11.34
N PRO A 125 -2.45 -13.47 -12.62
CA PRO A 125 -3.25 -12.50 -13.36
C PRO A 125 -4.67 -13.02 -13.60
N ARG A 126 -5.67 -12.31 -13.04
CA ARG A 126 -7.08 -12.60 -13.17
C ARG A 126 -7.86 -11.32 -13.43
N GLU A 127 -8.81 -11.35 -14.35
CA GLU A 127 -9.57 -10.15 -14.75
C GLU A 127 -10.41 -9.58 -13.60
N ASP A 128 -11.00 -10.42 -12.74
CA ASP A 128 -11.77 -9.97 -11.59
C ASP A 128 -10.91 -9.14 -10.62
N ILE A 129 -9.64 -9.53 -10.40
CA ILE A 129 -8.69 -8.80 -9.55
C ILE A 129 -8.26 -7.49 -10.21
N LYS A 130 -8.00 -7.52 -11.53
CA LYS A 130 -7.69 -6.31 -12.30
C LYS A 130 -8.80 -5.28 -12.15
N GLN A 131 -10.04 -5.69 -12.34
CA GLN A 131 -11.19 -4.79 -12.25
C GLN A 131 -11.41 -4.28 -10.82
N MET A 132 -11.22 -5.11 -9.80
CA MET A 132 -11.26 -4.72 -8.39
C MET A 132 -10.21 -3.63 -8.09
N LEU A 133 -8.97 -3.79 -8.57
CA LEU A 133 -7.91 -2.79 -8.42
C LEU A 133 -8.30 -1.45 -9.06
N ILE A 134 -8.81 -1.49 -10.29
CA ILE A 134 -9.21 -0.27 -11.02
C ILE A 134 -10.32 0.45 -10.26
N ARG A 135 -11.38 -0.25 -9.84
CA ARG A 135 -12.49 0.36 -9.08
C ARG A 135 -12.03 0.96 -7.75
N ALA A 136 -11.17 0.25 -7.01
CA ALA A 136 -10.64 0.76 -5.75
C ALA A 136 -9.82 2.05 -5.93
N ILE A 137 -9.09 2.17 -7.04
CA ILE A 137 -8.28 3.34 -7.34
C ILE A 137 -9.13 4.49 -7.91
N ASP A 138 -10.12 4.18 -8.75
CA ASP A 138 -11.09 5.19 -9.22
C ASP A 138 -11.84 5.83 -8.05
N ASP A 139 -12.28 5.05 -7.07
CA ASP A 139 -12.92 5.58 -5.86
C ASP A 139 -11.99 6.53 -5.07
N ILE A 140 -10.68 6.24 -4.99
CA ILE A 140 -9.72 7.17 -4.39
C ILE A 140 -9.66 8.48 -5.18
N VAL A 141 -9.57 8.39 -6.50
CA VAL A 141 -9.50 9.58 -7.38
C VAL A 141 -10.77 10.42 -7.24
N GLU A 142 -11.93 9.79 -7.27
CA GLU A 142 -13.22 10.48 -7.20
C GLU A 142 -13.50 11.12 -5.85
N ASN A 143 -13.12 10.43 -4.76
CA ASN A 143 -13.56 10.78 -3.42
C ASN A 143 -12.46 11.33 -2.50
N CYS A 144 -11.17 11.25 -2.88
CA CYS A 144 -10.07 11.74 -2.04
C CYS A 144 -9.29 12.92 -2.65
N THR A 145 -9.61 13.34 -3.87
CA THR A 145 -8.93 14.47 -4.53
C THR A 145 -9.45 15.80 -3.96
N LEU A 146 -8.53 16.69 -3.65
CA LEU A 146 -8.79 18.07 -3.23
C LEU A 146 -8.78 19.02 -4.44
N ASP A 147 -9.42 20.19 -4.33
CA ASP A 147 -9.46 21.23 -5.36
C ASP A 147 -8.07 21.70 -5.82
N ASN A 148 -7.06 21.57 -4.95
CA ASN A 148 -5.68 21.93 -5.26
C ASN A 148 -4.88 20.82 -5.95
N GLY A 149 -5.53 19.71 -6.32
CA GLY A 149 -4.92 18.55 -6.98
C GLY A 149 -4.10 17.63 -6.06
N LEU A 150 -4.15 17.86 -4.76
CA LEU A 150 -3.63 16.92 -3.75
C LEU A 150 -4.74 16.01 -3.24
N PHE A 151 -4.39 15.07 -2.37
CA PHE A 151 -5.34 14.17 -1.74
C PHE A 151 -5.43 14.45 -0.25
N TYR A 152 -6.58 14.23 0.40
CA TYR A 152 -6.61 14.30 1.84
C TYR A 152 -6.13 13.01 2.50
N TYR A 153 -5.74 13.15 3.76
CA TYR A 153 -5.20 12.04 4.55
C TYR A 153 -6.25 10.96 4.79
N LYS A 154 -7.44 11.37 5.18
CA LYS A 154 -8.63 10.53 5.38
C LYS A 154 -9.87 11.40 5.33
N GLU A 155 -11.01 10.82 5.00
CA GLU A 155 -12.30 11.45 5.21
C GLU A 155 -12.42 11.95 6.64
N LEU A 156 -13.51 12.53 7.01
CA LEU A 156 -13.78 13.04 8.35
C LEU A 156 -12.91 12.40 9.47
N PRO A 157 -12.50 13.17 10.49
CA PRO A 157 -12.70 14.62 10.67
C PRO A 157 -11.59 15.47 10.05
N SER A 158 -10.79 14.96 9.17
CA SER A 158 -9.53 15.56 8.72
C SER A 158 -9.56 16.04 7.27
N LEU A 159 -10.70 16.48 6.75
CA LEU A 159 -10.89 16.91 5.37
C LEU A 159 -9.89 17.95 4.88
N SER A 160 -9.47 18.87 5.73
CA SER A 160 -8.49 19.91 5.39
C SER A 160 -7.04 19.48 5.51
N ARG A 161 -6.78 18.24 5.95
CA ARG A 161 -5.42 17.76 6.21
C ARG A 161 -4.87 17.08 4.97
N ASN A 162 -3.94 17.74 4.29
CA ASN A 162 -3.07 17.08 3.32
C ASN A 162 -2.25 16.01 4.06
N GLY A 163 -2.45 14.76 3.69
CA GLY A 163 -1.82 13.66 4.38
C GLY A 163 -0.62 13.09 3.64
N ASN A 164 -0.41 11.84 3.83
CA ASN A 164 0.68 11.09 3.22
C ASN A 164 0.36 10.77 1.75
N ASN A 165 0.29 11.82 0.93
CA ASN A 165 -0.14 11.75 -0.47
C ASN A 165 0.81 10.92 -1.33
N THR A 166 2.10 10.87 -0.99
CA THR A 166 3.10 10.12 -1.76
C THR A 166 2.74 8.66 -1.92
N LEU A 167 2.12 8.04 -0.92
CA LEU A 167 1.70 6.64 -0.98
C LEU A 167 0.64 6.36 -2.05
N LEU A 168 -0.13 7.38 -2.47
CA LEU A 168 -1.13 7.23 -3.53
C LEU A 168 -0.52 7.16 -4.93
N LEU A 169 0.72 7.61 -5.10
CA LEU A 169 1.39 7.55 -6.39
C LEU A 169 1.57 6.12 -6.89
N GLU A 170 1.78 5.14 -5.98
CA GLU A 170 1.88 3.72 -6.36
C GLU A 170 0.55 3.22 -6.97
N SER A 171 -0.58 3.53 -6.35
CA SER A 171 -1.88 3.10 -6.89
C SER A 171 -2.23 3.75 -8.22
N LEU A 172 -1.90 5.04 -8.40
CA LEU A 172 -2.11 5.73 -9.68
C LEU A 172 -1.24 5.13 -10.80
N ALA A 173 0.02 4.81 -10.50
CA ALA A 173 0.89 4.10 -11.43
C ALA A 173 0.35 2.71 -11.79
N ILE A 174 -0.17 1.97 -10.81
CA ILE A 174 -0.84 0.66 -11.01
C ILE A 174 -2.04 0.81 -11.95
N ALA A 175 -2.91 1.80 -11.71
CA ALA A 175 -4.07 2.01 -12.58
C ALA A 175 -3.67 2.36 -14.01
N TYR A 176 -2.63 3.17 -14.18
CA TYR A 176 -2.06 3.42 -15.50
C TYR A 176 -1.49 2.15 -16.14
N GLU A 177 -0.72 1.34 -15.42
CA GLU A 177 -0.17 0.06 -15.90
C GLU A 177 -1.29 -0.89 -16.38
N LEU A 178 -2.40 -0.94 -15.65
CA LEU A 178 -3.52 -1.83 -15.96
C LEU A 178 -4.42 -1.36 -17.10
N THR A 179 -4.51 -0.04 -17.32
CA THR A 179 -5.48 0.56 -18.26
C THR A 179 -4.86 1.26 -19.45
N GLY A 180 -3.63 1.76 -19.33
CA GLY A 180 -3.01 2.68 -20.29
C GLY A 180 -3.58 4.11 -20.26
N ASP A 181 -4.51 4.43 -19.35
CA ASP A 181 -5.17 5.72 -19.29
C ASP A 181 -4.31 6.74 -18.53
N LYS A 182 -3.83 7.76 -19.28
CA LYS A 182 -2.95 8.81 -18.74
C LYS A 182 -3.60 9.69 -17.65
N LYS A 183 -4.94 9.68 -17.53
CA LYS A 183 -5.63 10.42 -16.46
C LYS A 183 -5.04 10.13 -15.08
N TYR A 184 -4.64 8.89 -14.80
CA TYR A 184 -4.07 8.51 -13.51
C TYR A 184 -2.71 9.19 -13.24
N LEU A 185 -1.89 9.36 -14.26
CA LEU A 185 -0.65 10.10 -14.13
C LEU A 185 -0.92 11.61 -13.94
N GLU A 186 -1.93 12.16 -14.62
CA GLU A 186 -2.34 13.56 -14.44
C GLU A 186 -2.81 13.84 -13.01
N TYR A 187 -3.63 12.95 -12.42
CA TYR A 187 -4.05 13.07 -11.02
C TYR A 187 -2.89 13.02 -10.02
N GLY A 188 -1.87 12.21 -10.29
CA GLY A 188 -0.70 12.08 -9.42
C GLY A 188 0.32 13.22 -9.55
N PHE A 189 0.31 13.94 -10.67
CA PHE A 189 1.37 14.89 -11.02
C PHE A 189 1.61 15.95 -9.94
N LYS A 190 0.56 16.54 -9.39
CA LYS A 190 0.68 17.58 -8.35
C LYS A 190 1.31 17.04 -7.08
N THR A 191 0.95 15.83 -6.67
CA THR A 191 1.55 15.14 -5.53
C THR A 191 3.02 14.83 -5.80
N PHE A 192 3.35 14.31 -6.99
CA PHE A 192 4.72 14.03 -7.39
C PHE A 192 5.59 15.29 -7.40
N GLU A 193 5.14 16.35 -8.10
CA GLU A 193 5.82 17.64 -8.16
C GLU A 193 6.07 18.23 -6.77
N THR A 194 5.06 18.22 -5.90
CA THR A 194 5.15 18.73 -4.54
C THR A 194 6.21 18.00 -3.71
N ASN A 195 6.30 16.67 -3.87
CA ASN A 195 7.28 15.86 -3.14
C ASN A 195 8.70 16.04 -3.68
N ILE A 196 8.89 16.07 -4.99
CA ILE A 196 10.20 16.28 -5.61
C ILE A 196 10.74 17.68 -5.30
N ASN A 197 9.90 18.71 -5.45
CA ASN A 197 10.31 20.10 -5.24
C ASN A 197 10.24 20.54 -3.77
N ASN A 198 9.72 19.67 -2.88
CA ASN A 198 9.50 19.98 -1.47
C ASN A 198 8.73 21.31 -1.25
N THR A 199 7.78 21.60 -2.13
CA THR A 199 7.01 22.86 -2.16
C THR A 199 5.80 22.86 -1.22
N GLY A 200 5.64 21.82 -0.39
CA GLY A 200 4.54 21.69 0.56
C GLY A 200 4.85 20.76 1.74
N ARG A 201 4.00 20.74 2.75
CA ARG A 201 4.10 19.81 3.90
C ARG A 201 3.59 18.42 3.53
N ALA A 202 4.11 17.84 2.47
CA ALA A 202 3.65 16.54 1.99
C ALA A 202 4.40 15.37 2.62
N GLY A 203 4.66 15.39 3.91
CA GLY A 203 4.99 14.21 4.69
C GLY A 203 6.38 13.59 4.48
N VAL A 204 7.18 14.09 3.57
CA VAL A 204 8.60 13.75 3.47
C VAL A 204 9.37 14.82 4.23
N GLY A 205 9.95 14.49 5.33
CA GLY A 205 10.60 15.33 6.32
C GLY A 205 11.19 16.68 5.88
N SER A 206 11.56 17.49 6.83
CA SER A 206 12.11 18.82 6.53
C SER A 206 13.40 18.71 5.71
N LYS A 207 13.38 19.27 4.51
CA LYS A 207 14.54 19.41 3.66
C LYS A 207 15.45 20.51 4.22
N LYS A 208 16.69 20.20 4.49
CA LYS A 208 17.73 21.19 4.70
C LYS A 208 18.69 21.13 3.51
N VAL A 209 18.97 22.30 2.92
CA VAL A 209 20.06 22.43 1.96
C VAL A 209 21.26 22.96 2.74
N ILE A 210 22.33 22.18 2.78
CA ILE A 210 23.62 22.56 3.36
C ILE A 210 24.66 22.32 2.26
N ASP A 211 25.38 23.38 1.88
CA ASP A 211 26.42 23.32 0.84
C ASP A 211 25.94 22.66 -0.45
N ASP A 212 24.78 23.09 -0.97
CA ASP A 212 24.11 22.56 -2.15
C ASP A 212 23.69 21.07 -2.05
N ALA A 213 23.95 20.41 -0.93
CA ALA A 213 23.46 19.06 -0.67
C ALA A 213 22.08 19.10 -0.02
N VAL A 214 21.18 18.25 -0.53
CA VAL A 214 19.87 18.05 0.08
C VAL A 214 20.00 17.04 1.20
N ILE A 215 19.88 17.50 2.44
CA ILE A 215 19.87 16.63 3.62
C ILE A 215 18.42 16.40 4.04
N VAL A 216 18.02 15.15 4.04
CA VAL A 216 16.74 14.71 4.56
C VAL A 216 16.89 14.48 6.07
N SER A 217 16.12 15.18 6.90
CA SER A 217 16.28 15.11 8.36
C SER A 217 15.91 13.73 8.93
N GLY A 218 16.42 13.41 10.13
CA GLY A 218 16.27 12.10 10.76
C GLY A 218 14.84 11.61 10.97
N ASP A 219 13.87 12.49 11.15
CA ASP A 219 12.44 12.15 11.18
C ASP A 219 11.92 11.57 9.86
N SER A 220 12.70 11.70 8.81
CA SER A 220 12.35 11.34 7.46
C SER A 220 12.78 9.94 7.05
N THR A 221 13.52 9.18 7.86
CA THR A 221 13.98 7.83 7.48
C THR A 221 12.78 6.92 7.18
N LYS A 222 11.78 6.91 8.04
CA LYS A 222 10.52 6.22 7.80
C LYS A 222 9.77 6.82 6.61
N GLY A 223 9.67 8.15 6.55
CA GLY A 223 9.03 8.87 5.45
C GLY A 223 9.71 8.59 4.12
N PHE A 224 11.04 8.61 4.08
CA PHE A 224 11.82 8.24 2.90
C PHE A 224 11.53 6.80 2.47
N ALA A 225 11.65 5.85 3.38
CA ALA A 225 11.43 4.43 3.08
C ALA A 225 10.01 4.16 2.56
N GLN A 226 9.00 4.81 3.14
CA GLN A 226 7.60 4.68 2.69
C GLN A 226 7.33 5.37 1.35
N SER A 227 8.03 6.44 1.04
CA SER A 227 7.77 7.26 -0.15
C SER A 227 8.60 6.85 -1.36
N PHE A 228 9.72 6.14 -1.16
CA PHE A 228 10.67 5.82 -2.21
C PHE A 228 10.02 4.97 -3.32
N ILE A 229 9.42 3.85 -2.96
CA ILE A 229 8.77 2.95 -3.93
C ILE A 229 7.64 3.67 -4.69
N PRO A 230 6.67 4.33 -4.03
CA PRO A 230 5.62 5.08 -4.73
C PRO A 230 6.15 6.13 -5.71
N LEU A 231 7.18 6.90 -5.31
CA LEU A 231 7.77 7.92 -6.16
C LEU A 231 8.47 7.32 -7.38
N VAL A 232 9.29 6.29 -7.19
CA VAL A 232 10.03 5.64 -8.28
C VAL A 232 9.07 4.91 -9.22
N THR A 233 8.08 4.19 -8.68
CA THR A 233 7.08 3.50 -9.50
C THR A 233 6.32 4.48 -10.38
N TYR A 234 5.89 5.61 -9.82
CA TYR A 234 5.19 6.63 -10.57
C TYR A 234 6.11 7.30 -11.61
N TYR A 235 7.33 7.65 -11.23
CA TYR A 235 8.31 8.26 -12.14
C TYR A 235 8.63 7.40 -13.35
N ASN A 236 8.68 6.09 -13.20
CA ASN A 236 8.99 5.16 -14.30
C ASN A 236 7.91 5.12 -15.40
N HIS A 237 6.75 5.72 -15.18
CA HIS A 237 5.67 5.83 -16.17
C HIS A 237 5.59 7.21 -16.84
N PHE A 238 6.48 8.11 -16.47
CA PHE A 238 6.62 9.43 -17.07
C PHE A 238 7.59 9.37 -18.25
#